data_7fc464d4a08dd8071437d4ab5e89c976
#
_entry.id   7fc464d4a08dd8071437d4ab5e89c976
#
_cell.length_a   1.000
_cell.length_b   1.000
_cell.length_c   1.000
_cell.angle_alpha   90.00
_cell.angle_beta   90.00
_cell.angle_gamma   90.00
#
_symmetry.space_group_name_H-M   'P 1'
#
loop_
_entity.id
_entity.type
_entity.pdbx_description
1 polymer ?
#
loop_
_entity_poly.entity_id
_entity_poly.type
_entity_poly.pdbx_seq_one_letter_code
_entity_poly.pdbx_strand_id
1 'polypeptide(L)'
;MATKMATRTTYEVFNDHLRLREQGRIEEDLERNYAEDAVLLTGYGIFSGHDGIRVSAEILDQQLKGARYMYRTRLVHGKMAFLEWGAGGERMYVSNGADSYFIEDGRIRGQTIHYTLLSTPCRHL
;
A
#
# COMPACT_ATOMS: atom_id res chain seq x y z
N MET A 1 14.24 -23.62 26.69
CA MET A 1 14.35 -23.56 25.24
C MET A 1 13.36 -22.56 24.73
N ALA A 2 13.81 -21.53 24.01
CA ALA A 2 12.91 -20.51 23.47
C ALA A 2 12.07 -21.12 22.36
N THR A 3 10.75 -20.96 22.44
CA THR A 3 9.84 -21.35 21.37
C THR A 3 9.95 -20.33 20.25
N LYS A 4 10.36 -20.78 19.08
CA LYS A 4 10.43 -19.92 17.93
C LYS A 4 9.00 -19.61 17.48
N MET A 5 8.62 -18.34 17.47
CA MET A 5 7.32 -17.94 16.96
C MET A 5 7.29 -18.13 15.45
N ALA A 6 6.19 -18.68 14.95
CA ALA A 6 6.00 -18.84 13.54
C ALA A 6 5.95 -17.47 12.87
N THR A 7 6.72 -17.31 11.80
CA THR A 7 6.69 -16.10 10.98
C THR A 7 5.38 -16.05 10.22
N ARG A 8 4.77 -14.89 10.15
CA ARG A 8 3.54 -14.70 9.36
C ARG A 8 3.81 -14.99 7.88
N THR A 9 2.81 -15.55 7.21
CA THR A 9 2.88 -15.83 5.78
C THR A 9 2.77 -14.55 4.96
N THR A 10 3.17 -14.62 3.70
CA THR A 10 2.98 -13.52 2.74
C THR A 10 1.50 -13.09 2.71
N TYR A 11 0.59 -14.05 2.66
CA TYR A 11 -0.84 -13.79 2.67
C TYR A 11 -1.29 -13.03 3.91
N GLU A 12 -0.83 -13.43 5.08
CA GLU A 12 -1.20 -12.77 6.34
C GLU A 12 -0.69 -11.33 6.40
N VAL A 13 0.55 -11.10 5.99
CA VAL A 13 1.14 -9.75 5.97
C VAL A 13 0.39 -8.87 4.97
N PHE A 14 0.16 -9.37 3.77
CA PHE A 14 -0.53 -8.64 2.71
C PHE A 14 -1.93 -8.21 3.14
N ASN A 15 -2.72 -9.12 3.68
CA ASN A 15 -4.08 -8.80 4.11
C ASN A 15 -4.11 -7.87 5.31
N ASP A 16 -3.20 -8.01 6.26
CA ASP A 16 -3.11 -7.11 7.40
C ASP A 16 -2.75 -5.68 6.94
N HIS A 17 -1.81 -5.58 6.02
CA HIS A 17 -1.44 -4.30 5.41
C HIS A 17 -2.64 -3.62 4.77
N LEU A 18 -3.38 -4.33 3.91
CA LEU A 18 -4.53 -3.75 3.22
C LEU A 18 -5.62 -3.31 4.20
N ARG A 19 -5.88 -4.13 5.23
CA ARG A 19 -6.86 -3.81 6.25
C ARG A 19 -6.50 -2.54 7.02
N LEU A 20 -5.25 -2.43 7.45
CA LEU A 20 -4.79 -1.25 8.20
C LEU A 20 -4.80 0.01 7.34
N ARG A 21 -4.45 -0.11 6.06
CA ARG A 21 -4.49 1.03 5.15
C ARG A 21 -5.93 1.50 4.91
N GLU A 22 -6.88 0.60 4.74
CA GLU A 22 -8.30 0.97 4.64
C GLU A 22 -8.79 1.72 5.87
N GLN A 23 -8.27 1.36 7.04
CA GLN A 23 -8.64 1.99 8.30
C GLN A 23 -7.86 3.29 8.58
N GLY A 24 -6.96 3.69 7.70
CA GLY A 24 -6.14 4.88 7.90
C GLY A 24 -5.08 4.74 9.00
N ARG A 25 -4.72 3.51 9.36
CA ARG A 25 -3.82 3.21 10.48
C ARG A 25 -2.40 2.99 9.98
N ILE A 26 -1.80 4.04 9.42
CA ILE A 26 -0.48 3.96 8.78
C ILE A 26 0.64 3.59 9.76
N GLU A 27 0.63 4.13 10.98
CA GLU A 27 1.71 3.85 11.94
C GLU A 27 1.73 2.39 12.36
N GLU A 28 0.58 1.79 12.59
CA GLU A 28 0.51 0.37 12.90
C GLU A 28 0.92 -0.49 11.72
N ASP A 29 0.54 -0.09 10.50
CA ASP A 29 0.93 -0.79 9.29
C ASP A 29 2.44 -0.80 9.12
N LEU A 30 3.09 0.35 9.28
CA LEU A 30 4.54 0.45 9.19
C LEU A 30 5.22 -0.46 10.23
N GLU A 31 4.81 -0.37 11.47
CA GLU A 31 5.42 -1.12 12.56
C GLU A 31 5.24 -2.63 12.40
N ARG A 32 4.06 -3.06 12.00
CA ARG A 32 3.73 -4.48 11.93
C ARG A 32 4.15 -5.14 10.63
N ASN A 33 4.03 -4.42 9.51
CA ASN A 33 4.08 -5.04 8.18
C ASN A 33 5.30 -4.67 7.35
N TYR A 34 5.99 -3.58 7.65
CA TYR A 34 7.13 -3.15 6.85
C TYR A 34 8.46 -3.40 7.56
N ALA A 35 9.43 -3.93 6.82
CA ALA A 35 10.81 -3.97 7.29
C ALA A 35 11.31 -2.54 7.51
N GLU A 36 12.23 -2.34 8.45
CA GLU A 36 12.78 -1.01 8.74
C GLU A 36 13.50 -0.40 7.55
N ASP A 37 14.09 -1.24 6.72
CA ASP A 37 14.83 -0.85 5.51
C ASP A 37 14.04 -1.10 4.23
N ALA A 38 12.71 -1.22 4.30
CA ALA A 38 11.88 -1.43 3.13
C ALA A 38 12.03 -0.30 2.12
N VAL A 39 11.95 -0.66 0.84
CA VAL A 39 12.06 0.30 -0.26
C VAL A 39 10.75 0.30 -1.05
N LEU A 40 10.28 1.49 -1.34
CA LEU A 40 9.08 1.71 -2.15
C LEU A 40 9.46 2.51 -3.39
N LEU A 41 9.06 2.00 -4.55
CA LEU A 41 9.26 2.68 -5.82
C LEU A 41 7.90 3.11 -6.39
N THR A 42 7.78 4.37 -6.75
CA THR A 42 6.56 4.91 -7.36
C THR A 42 6.95 5.84 -8.50
N GLY A 43 5.96 6.29 -9.27
CA GLY A 43 6.18 7.32 -10.27
C GLY A 43 6.65 8.67 -9.71
N TYR A 44 6.54 8.86 -8.39
CA TYR A 44 6.97 10.09 -7.71
C TYR A 44 8.36 9.97 -7.12
N GLY A 45 8.97 8.80 -7.15
CA GLY A 45 10.34 8.62 -6.71
C GLY A 45 10.58 7.37 -5.87
N ILE A 46 11.72 7.39 -5.20
CA ILE A 46 12.18 6.31 -4.32
C ILE A 46 11.97 6.75 -2.88
N PHE A 47 11.30 5.90 -2.11
CA PHE A 47 11.04 6.16 -0.69
C PHE A 47 11.61 5.00 0.12
N SER A 48 12.51 5.30 1.05
CA SER A 48 13.21 4.27 1.82
C SER A 48 12.86 4.36 3.30
N GLY A 49 12.69 3.19 3.91
CA GLY A 49 12.43 3.06 5.33
C GLY A 49 11.03 3.52 5.73
N HIS A 50 10.71 3.40 7.00
CA HIS A 50 9.40 3.79 7.51
C HIS A 50 9.09 5.26 7.26
N ASP A 51 10.09 6.15 7.44
CA ASP A 51 9.88 7.59 7.22
C ASP A 51 9.56 7.88 5.75
N GLY A 52 10.29 7.26 4.83
CA GLY A 52 10.04 7.45 3.40
C GLY A 52 8.67 6.92 2.98
N ILE A 53 8.29 5.75 3.45
CA ILE A 53 6.99 5.14 3.15
C ILE A 53 5.87 5.99 3.74
N ARG A 54 6.07 6.55 4.93
CA ARG A 54 5.10 7.49 5.53
C ARG A 54 4.88 8.71 4.65
N VAL A 55 5.95 9.28 4.12
CA VAL A 55 5.85 10.43 3.20
C VAL A 55 5.05 10.04 1.95
N SER A 56 5.32 8.88 1.35
CA SER A 56 4.58 8.41 0.19
C SER A 56 3.08 8.24 0.49
N ALA A 57 2.76 7.70 1.67
CA ALA A 57 1.37 7.54 2.10
C ALA A 57 0.68 8.90 2.27
N GLU A 58 1.37 9.89 2.81
CA GLU A 58 0.84 11.24 2.96
C GLU A 58 0.57 11.91 1.62
N ILE A 59 1.44 11.71 0.63
CA ILE A 59 1.24 12.21 -0.72
C ILE A 59 -0.05 11.64 -1.31
N LEU A 60 -0.23 10.33 -1.20
CA LEU A 60 -1.42 9.65 -1.71
C LEU A 60 -2.69 10.15 -1.00
N ASP A 61 -2.64 10.30 0.31
CA ASP A 61 -3.78 10.78 1.09
C ASP A 61 -4.19 12.19 0.70
N GLN A 62 -3.23 13.06 0.40
CA GLN A 62 -3.51 14.42 -0.07
C GLN A 62 -4.09 14.43 -1.48
N GLN A 63 -3.56 13.58 -2.36
CA GLN A 63 -4.04 13.46 -3.74
C GLN A 63 -5.45 12.90 -3.82
N LEU A 64 -5.76 11.94 -2.96
CA LEU A 64 -7.03 11.21 -2.94
C LEU A 64 -7.81 11.50 -1.66
N LYS A 65 -7.92 12.76 -1.30
CA LYS A 65 -8.58 13.18 -0.06
C LYS A 65 -10.03 12.68 -0.01
N GLY A 66 -10.38 12.03 1.10
CA GLY A 66 -11.71 11.47 1.30
C GLY A 66 -12.01 10.26 0.43
N ALA A 67 -11.00 9.63 -0.15
CA ALA A 67 -11.20 8.57 -1.11
C ALA A 67 -11.74 7.29 -0.49
N ARG A 68 -12.56 6.61 -1.29
CA ARG A 68 -12.92 5.21 -1.06
C ARG A 68 -12.10 4.35 -1.98
N TYR A 69 -11.46 3.34 -1.41
CA TYR A 69 -10.61 2.42 -2.15
C TYR A 69 -11.37 1.15 -2.49
N MET A 70 -11.14 0.64 -3.71
CA MET A 70 -11.63 -0.65 -4.14
C MET A 70 -10.45 -1.53 -4.50
N TYR A 71 -10.29 -2.65 -3.80
CA TYR A 71 -9.26 -3.64 -4.10
C TYR A 71 -9.86 -4.70 -5.02
N ARG A 72 -9.50 -4.63 -6.30
CA ARG A 72 -10.11 -5.46 -7.34
C ARG A 72 -9.47 -6.82 -7.50
N THR A 73 -8.15 -6.84 -7.52
CA THR A 73 -7.36 -8.05 -7.74
C THR A 73 -6.37 -8.20 -6.61
N ARG A 74 -6.38 -9.34 -5.95
CA ARG A 74 -5.44 -9.67 -4.88
C ARG A 74 -4.84 -11.03 -5.19
N LEU A 75 -3.54 -11.06 -5.50
CA LEU A 75 -2.84 -12.30 -5.82
C LEU A 75 -1.63 -12.45 -4.90
N VAL A 76 -1.43 -13.67 -4.42
CA VAL A 76 -0.29 -14.00 -3.57
C VAL A 76 0.30 -15.31 -4.06
N HIS A 77 1.61 -15.32 -4.27
CA HIS A 77 2.35 -16.53 -4.59
C HIS A 77 3.78 -16.42 -4.05
N GLY A 78 4.17 -17.37 -3.21
CA GLY A 78 5.51 -17.37 -2.60
C GLY A 78 5.74 -16.09 -1.80
N LYS A 79 6.78 -15.35 -2.16
CA LYS A 79 7.15 -14.09 -1.49
C LYS A 79 6.54 -12.87 -2.17
N MET A 80 5.71 -13.07 -3.18
CA MET A 80 5.16 -11.96 -3.96
C MET A 80 3.67 -11.78 -3.71
N ALA A 81 3.23 -10.54 -3.73
CA ALA A 81 1.82 -10.18 -3.72
C ALA A 81 1.57 -9.10 -4.76
N PHE A 82 0.37 -9.07 -5.29
CA PHE A 82 -0.03 -8.12 -6.32
C PHE A 82 -1.43 -7.62 -6.02
N LEU A 83 -1.62 -6.32 -6.19
CA LEU A 83 -2.89 -5.64 -5.93
C LEU A 83 -3.23 -4.75 -7.12
N GLU A 84 -4.44 -4.90 -7.64
CA GLU A 84 -5.02 -3.87 -8.50
C GLU A 84 -6.12 -3.15 -7.73
N TRP A 85 -6.14 -1.83 -7.83
CA TRP A 85 -7.05 -1.02 -7.05
C TRP A 85 -7.54 0.19 -7.81
N GLY A 86 -8.66 0.71 -7.34
CA GLY A 86 -9.17 2.02 -7.73
C GLY A 86 -9.48 2.83 -6.50
N ALA A 87 -9.64 4.12 -6.66
CA ALA A 87 -10.04 5.01 -5.58
C ALA A 87 -10.80 6.20 -6.14
N GLY A 88 -11.88 6.57 -5.47
CA GLY A 88 -12.66 7.76 -5.80
C GLY A 88 -12.59 8.77 -4.67
N GLY A 89 -11.92 9.88 -4.88
CA GLY A 89 -11.83 10.97 -3.93
C GLY A 89 -12.78 12.10 -4.27
N GLU A 90 -12.67 13.19 -3.54
CA GLU A 90 -13.54 14.36 -3.73
C GLU A 90 -13.31 15.06 -5.06
N ARG A 91 -12.05 15.17 -5.48
CA ARG A 91 -11.64 15.88 -6.69
C ARG A 91 -10.87 15.03 -7.68
N MET A 92 -10.22 14.00 -7.18
CA MET A 92 -9.33 13.15 -7.97
C MET A 92 -9.75 11.70 -7.81
N TYR A 93 -9.42 10.89 -8.82
CA TYR A 93 -9.67 9.46 -8.75
C TYR A 93 -8.57 8.67 -9.46
N VAL A 94 -8.50 7.39 -9.14
CA VAL A 94 -7.59 6.42 -9.76
C VAL A 94 -8.42 5.24 -10.22
N SER A 95 -8.25 4.83 -11.49
CA SER A 95 -8.90 3.64 -12.02
C SER A 95 -7.93 2.50 -12.31
N ASN A 96 -6.62 2.77 -12.28
CA ASN A 96 -5.58 1.84 -12.72
C ASN A 96 -4.47 1.62 -11.70
N GLY A 97 -4.79 1.71 -10.40
CA GLY A 97 -3.79 1.47 -9.38
C GLY A 97 -3.26 0.03 -9.41
N ALA A 98 -1.97 -0.12 -9.24
CA ALA A 98 -1.33 -1.43 -9.18
C ALA A 98 -0.12 -1.38 -8.26
N ASP A 99 -0.11 -2.28 -7.27
CA ASP A 99 0.98 -2.43 -6.33
C ASP A 99 1.56 -3.81 -6.45
N SER A 100 2.87 -3.92 -6.36
CA SER A 100 3.57 -5.20 -6.25
C SER A 100 4.35 -5.20 -4.94
N TYR A 101 4.43 -6.37 -4.31
CA TYR A 101 5.06 -6.51 -3.01
C TYR A 101 6.04 -7.67 -3.03
N PHE A 102 7.18 -7.46 -2.38
CA PHE A 102 8.09 -8.53 -2.02
C PHE A 102 8.06 -8.65 -0.49
N ILE A 103 7.59 -9.79 0.00
CA ILE A 103 7.37 -10.04 1.42
C ILE A 103 8.23 -11.23 1.83
N GLU A 104 9.07 -11.00 2.84
CA GLU A 104 10.01 -12.00 3.31
C GLU A 104 10.13 -11.89 4.83
N ASP A 105 10.20 -13.03 5.50
CA ASP A 105 10.33 -13.10 6.95
C ASP A 105 9.24 -12.29 7.68
N GLY A 106 8.01 -12.37 7.14
CA GLY A 106 6.85 -11.75 7.77
C GLY A 106 6.77 -10.24 7.63
N ARG A 107 7.55 -9.65 6.70
CA ARG A 107 7.55 -8.21 6.50
C ARG A 107 7.67 -7.84 5.03
N ILE A 108 7.08 -6.71 4.66
CA ILE A 108 7.25 -6.14 3.32
C ILE A 108 8.65 -5.56 3.23
N ARG A 109 9.45 -6.09 2.30
CA ARG A 109 10.81 -5.65 2.04
C ARG A 109 10.88 -4.68 0.88
N GLY A 110 10.02 -4.87 -0.10
CA GLY A 110 9.97 -4.03 -1.28
C GLY A 110 8.54 -3.88 -1.74
N GLN A 111 8.24 -2.73 -2.34
CA GLN A 111 6.92 -2.45 -2.87
C GLN A 111 7.06 -1.52 -4.06
N THR A 112 6.21 -1.73 -5.06
CA THR A 112 6.04 -0.75 -6.13
C THR A 112 4.59 -0.29 -6.12
N ILE A 113 4.37 0.97 -6.45
CA ILE A 113 3.02 1.52 -6.63
C ILE A 113 2.98 2.27 -7.95
N HIS A 114 2.02 1.92 -8.77
CA HIS A 114 1.74 2.66 -10.00
C HIS A 114 0.29 3.11 -10.01
N TYR A 115 0.04 4.36 -10.33
CA TYR A 115 -1.31 4.87 -10.57
C TYR A 115 -1.27 6.14 -11.39
N THR A 116 -2.35 6.39 -12.13
CA THR A 116 -2.59 7.63 -12.81
C THR A 116 -3.65 8.41 -12.07
N LEU A 117 -3.33 9.64 -11.70
CA LEU A 117 -4.24 10.51 -10.98
C LEU A 117 -5.05 11.31 -11.99
N LEU A 118 -6.38 11.17 -11.92
CA LEU A 118 -7.30 11.81 -12.83
C LEU A 118 -8.24 12.76 -12.08
N SER A 119 -8.60 13.88 -12.73
CA SER A 119 -9.53 14.84 -12.14
C SER A 119 -10.97 14.40 -12.36
N THR A 120 -11.77 14.49 -11.31
CA THR A 120 -13.21 14.33 -11.47
C THR A 120 -13.77 15.50 -12.28
N PRO A 121 -14.54 15.24 -13.34
CA PRO A 121 -15.10 16.33 -14.14
C PRO A 121 -15.98 17.26 -13.30
N CYS A 122 -15.77 18.56 -13.47
CA CYS A 122 -16.63 19.56 -12.89
C CYS A 122 -17.98 19.52 -13.61
N ARG A 123 -19.07 19.32 -12.86
CA ARG A 123 -20.39 19.39 -13.46
C ARG A 123 -20.89 20.83 -13.39
N HIS A 124 -21.10 21.40 -14.56
CA HIS A 124 -21.77 22.68 -14.68
C HIS A 124 -23.25 22.42 -14.89
N LEU A 125 -24.02 23.01 -14.04
CA LEU A 125 -25.46 22.96 -14.17
C LEU A 125 -25.94 24.13 -15.01
#